data_5e15c3a2c5a45dad2d8b9cc39801dd34
#
_entry.id   5e15c3a2c5a45dad2d8b9cc39801dd34
#
_cell.length_a   1.000
_cell.length_b   1.000
_cell.length_c   1.000
_cell.angle_alpha   90.00
_cell.angle_beta   90.00
_cell.angle_gamma   90.00
#
_symmetry.space_group_name_H-M   'P 1'
#
loop_
_entity.id
_entity.type
_entity.pdbx_description
1 polymer ?
#
loop_
_entity_poly.entity_id
_entity_poly.type
_entity_poly.pdbx_seq_one_letter_code
_entity_poly.pdbx_strand_id
1 'polypeptide(L)'
;MSIRPILIHPDPRLKKLCDPVESLSTEIGQLAEDMLETMYDAPGIGLAAPQVGVTRRLIVMDCVKEAEAPPRPMVLVNPVITWSSEARSVYEEGCLSIPEQYADVERPAEVRVRWTALDGTTQEEEFKGLWATCVQHEIDHLDGKLFIDYLTGLKRQMITRRMEKLKRERARA
;
A
#
# COMPACT_ATOMS: atom_id res chain seq x y z
N MET A 1 4.38 -1.29 -20.02
CA MET A 1 4.66 -1.60 -18.61
C MET A 1 6.07 -1.19 -18.26
N SER A 2 6.27 -0.60 -17.11
CA SER A 2 7.61 -0.24 -16.62
C SER A 2 7.66 -0.23 -15.10
N ILE A 3 8.81 -0.63 -14.57
CA ILE A 3 9.07 -0.59 -13.14
C ILE A 3 9.35 0.86 -12.75
N ARG A 4 8.70 1.33 -11.68
CA ARG A 4 8.85 2.69 -11.16
C ARG A 4 9.69 2.67 -9.89
N PRO A 5 10.52 3.70 -9.64
CA PRO A 5 11.23 3.82 -8.37
C PRO A 5 10.25 3.94 -7.21
N ILE A 6 10.50 3.20 -6.13
CA ILE A 6 9.69 3.28 -4.91
C ILE A 6 10.32 4.30 -3.97
N LEU A 7 9.52 5.26 -3.52
CA LEU A 7 9.96 6.28 -2.58
C LEU A 7 10.21 5.67 -1.20
N ILE A 8 11.21 6.17 -0.51
CA ILE A 8 11.61 5.70 0.82
C ILE A 8 11.26 6.75 1.86
N HIS A 9 10.65 6.32 2.96
CA HIS A 9 10.40 7.17 4.13
C HIS A 9 11.73 7.82 4.59
N PRO A 10 11.80 9.10 4.91
CA PRO A 10 10.72 10.07 5.14
C PRO A 10 10.38 11.00 3.96
N ASP A 11 10.34 10.51 2.73
CA ASP A 11 9.92 11.35 1.60
C ASP A 11 8.55 11.99 1.91
N PRO A 12 8.40 13.33 1.81
CA PRO A 12 7.17 14.02 2.18
C PRO A 12 5.95 13.63 1.34
N ARG A 13 6.14 13.09 0.14
CA ARG A 13 5.03 12.62 -0.70
C ARG A 13 4.27 11.44 -0.09
N LEU A 14 4.93 10.67 0.79
CA LEU A 14 4.32 9.55 1.51
C LEU A 14 3.36 10.02 2.62
N LYS A 15 3.41 11.28 3.00
CA LYS A 15 2.60 11.87 4.07
C LYS A 15 1.46 12.73 3.54
N LYS A 16 1.26 12.80 2.23
CA LYS A 16 0.20 13.60 1.62
C LYS A 16 -1.12 12.85 1.58
N LEU A 17 -2.21 13.58 1.80
CA LEU A 17 -3.54 13.10 1.47
C LEU A 17 -3.65 13.06 -0.05
N CYS A 18 -3.96 11.88 -0.60
CA CYS A 18 -4.08 11.72 -2.04
C CYS A 18 -5.44 12.18 -2.55
N ASP A 19 -5.44 12.75 -3.76
CA ASP A 19 -6.66 13.19 -4.42
C ASP A 19 -7.39 12.01 -5.08
N PRO A 20 -8.73 12.06 -5.12
CA PRO A 20 -9.49 11.06 -5.86
C PRO A 20 -9.10 11.04 -7.35
N VAL A 21 -9.19 9.87 -7.95
CA VAL A 21 -9.12 9.70 -9.41
C VAL A 21 -10.47 10.14 -9.98
N GLU A 22 -10.48 11.19 -10.80
CA GLU A 22 -11.71 11.76 -11.34
C GLU A 22 -12.17 11.04 -12.60
N SER A 23 -11.23 10.54 -13.40
CA SER A 23 -11.55 9.80 -14.64
C SER A 23 -10.60 8.65 -14.84
N LEU A 24 -11.13 7.55 -15.40
CA LEU A 24 -10.35 6.36 -15.74
C LEU A 24 -9.69 6.55 -17.10
N SER A 25 -8.67 7.38 -17.14
CA SER A 25 -7.92 7.67 -18.37
C SER A 25 -6.94 6.53 -18.69
N THR A 26 -6.39 6.57 -19.91
CA THR A 26 -5.31 5.68 -20.33
C THR A 26 -4.12 5.78 -19.39
N GLU A 27 -3.83 6.98 -18.86
CA GLU A 27 -2.75 7.21 -17.92
C GLU A 27 -2.95 6.46 -16.59
N ILE A 28 -4.18 6.41 -16.10
CA ILE A 28 -4.52 5.66 -14.87
C ILE A 28 -4.36 4.15 -15.11
N GLY A 29 -4.80 3.66 -16.26
CA GLY A 29 -4.59 2.26 -16.64
C GLY A 29 -3.11 1.90 -16.72
N GLN A 30 -2.31 2.75 -17.36
CA GLN A 30 -0.87 2.54 -17.45
C GLN A 30 -0.19 2.59 -16.08
N LEU A 31 -0.60 3.52 -15.23
CA LEU A 31 -0.10 3.61 -13.85
C LEU A 31 -0.40 2.32 -13.07
N ALA A 32 -1.61 1.80 -13.19
CA ALA A 32 -1.98 0.55 -12.52
C ALA A 32 -1.12 -0.64 -12.99
N GLU A 33 -0.87 -0.75 -14.28
CA GLU A 33 0.00 -1.79 -14.84
C GLU A 33 1.44 -1.65 -14.33
N ASP A 34 1.99 -0.44 -14.37
CA ASP A 34 3.33 -0.15 -13.86
C ASP A 34 3.44 -0.47 -12.36
N MET A 35 2.40 -0.16 -11.59
CA MET A 35 2.37 -0.44 -10.16
C MET A 35 2.34 -1.94 -9.87
N LEU A 36 1.58 -2.72 -10.62
CA LEU A 36 1.55 -4.18 -10.48
C LEU A 36 2.93 -4.78 -10.79
N GLU A 37 3.54 -4.36 -11.89
CA GLU A 37 4.88 -4.82 -12.27
C GLU A 37 5.91 -4.45 -11.20
N THR A 38 5.88 -3.21 -10.71
CA THR A 38 6.76 -2.72 -9.64
C THR A 38 6.58 -3.52 -8.36
N MET A 39 5.31 -3.79 -7.98
CA MET A 39 4.98 -4.58 -6.80
C MET A 39 5.57 -6.00 -6.88
N TYR A 40 5.38 -6.68 -8.00
CA TYR A 40 5.89 -8.04 -8.18
C TYR A 40 7.43 -8.08 -8.22
N ASP A 41 8.05 -7.08 -8.84
CA ASP A 41 9.52 -6.99 -8.91
C ASP A 41 10.15 -6.77 -7.53
N ALA A 42 9.48 -6.03 -6.65
CA ALA A 42 10.03 -5.61 -5.35
C ALA A 42 10.13 -6.66 -4.21
N PRO A 43 9.79 -7.93 -4.27
CA PRO A 43 8.50 -8.57 -4.36
C PRO A 43 7.57 -8.22 -3.17
N GLY A 44 6.54 -7.49 -3.44
CA GLY A 44 5.55 -7.08 -2.45
C GLY A 44 4.18 -7.68 -2.72
N ILE A 45 3.26 -7.47 -1.77
CA ILE A 45 1.88 -7.93 -1.87
C ILE A 45 0.88 -6.79 -2.08
N GLY A 46 1.34 -5.56 -1.94
CA GLY A 46 0.54 -4.36 -2.14
C GLY A 46 1.42 -3.15 -2.44
N LEU A 47 0.85 -2.17 -3.12
CA LEU A 47 1.52 -0.92 -3.45
C LEU A 47 0.47 0.16 -3.67
N ALA A 48 0.72 1.35 -3.13
CA ALA A 48 -0.13 2.52 -3.30
C ALA A 48 0.55 3.56 -4.19
N ALA A 49 -0.23 4.30 -4.96
CA ALA A 49 0.29 5.27 -5.92
C ALA A 49 1.27 6.30 -5.32
N PRO A 50 1.06 6.83 -4.11
CA PRO A 50 2.04 7.75 -3.54
C PRO A 50 3.43 7.15 -3.35
N GLN A 51 3.54 5.83 -3.20
CA GLN A 51 4.84 5.16 -3.09
C GLN A 51 5.67 5.23 -4.39
N VAL A 52 5.04 5.49 -5.50
CA VAL A 52 5.72 5.75 -6.79
C VAL A 52 5.61 7.22 -7.22
N GLY A 53 5.30 8.10 -6.27
CA GLY A 53 5.30 9.54 -6.48
C GLY A 53 4.03 10.13 -7.08
N VAL A 54 2.95 9.35 -7.19
CA VAL A 54 1.66 9.81 -7.74
C VAL A 54 0.64 9.91 -6.62
N THR A 55 0.24 11.13 -6.27
CA THR A 55 -0.66 11.39 -5.14
C THR A 55 -2.12 11.26 -5.55
N ARG A 56 -2.49 10.09 -6.05
CA ARG A 56 -3.86 9.71 -6.44
C ARG A 56 -4.32 8.50 -5.64
N ARG A 57 -5.63 8.39 -5.46
CA ARG A 57 -6.23 7.29 -4.69
C ARG A 57 -6.35 6.02 -5.54
N LEU A 58 -5.22 5.36 -5.70
CA LEU A 58 -5.09 4.13 -6.46
C LEU A 58 -4.17 3.17 -5.71
N ILE A 59 -4.60 1.94 -5.53
CA ILE A 59 -3.79 0.86 -4.94
C ILE A 59 -3.85 -0.39 -5.81
N VAL A 60 -2.81 -1.19 -5.71
CA VAL A 60 -2.77 -2.54 -6.28
C VAL A 60 -2.40 -3.53 -5.18
N MET A 61 -2.87 -4.77 -5.28
CA MET A 61 -2.50 -5.82 -4.35
C MET A 61 -2.68 -7.20 -4.95
N ASP A 62 -1.89 -8.15 -4.47
CA ASP A 62 -2.03 -9.57 -4.70
C ASP A 62 -1.44 -10.30 -3.49
N CYS A 63 -2.32 -10.81 -2.64
CA CYS A 63 -1.94 -11.48 -1.40
C CYS A 63 -1.96 -13.00 -1.50
N VAL A 64 -2.00 -13.55 -2.70
CA VAL A 64 -1.90 -14.99 -2.91
C VAL A 64 -0.50 -15.44 -2.55
N LYS A 65 -0.38 -16.32 -1.54
CA LYS A 65 0.90 -16.83 -1.05
C LYS A 65 1.17 -18.29 -1.43
N GLU A 66 0.13 -19.00 -1.81
CA GLU A 66 0.24 -20.38 -2.19
C GLU A 66 0.92 -20.52 -3.55
N ALA A 67 2.05 -21.21 -3.60
CA ALA A 67 2.85 -21.36 -4.82
C ALA A 67 2.06 -22.01 -5.98
N GLU A 68 1.05 -22.81 -5.67
CA GLU A 68 0.22 -23.51 -6.65
C GLU A 68 -1.08 -22.77 -7.00
N ALA A 69 -1.44 -21.73 -6.23
CA ALA A 69 -2.62 -20.93 -6.50
C ALA A 69 -2.35 -19.91 -7.61
N PRO A 70 -3.31 -19.66 -8.50
CA PRO A 70 -3.14 -18.64 -9.52
C PRO A 70 -3.04 -17.25 -8.88
N PRO A 71 -2.23 -16.34 -9.43
CA PRO A 71 -2.19 -14.97 -8.97
C PRO A 71 -3.57 -14.31 -9.05
N ARG A 72 -3.83 -13.42 -8.10
CA ARG A 72 -5.06 -12.63 -8.06
C ARG A 72 -4.72 -11.13 -7.95
N PRO A 73 -4.18 -10.53 -9.03
CA PRO A 73 -3.90 -9.11 -9.00
C PRO A 73 -5.20 -8.30 -8.92
N MET A 74 -5.22 -7.32 -8.04
CA MET A 74 -6.36 -6.42 -7.86
C MET A 74 -5.91 -4.98 -8.02
N VAL A 75 -6.73 -4.20 -8.72
CA VAL A 75 -6.56 -2.75 -8.88
C VAL A 75 -7.78 -2.07 -8.29
N LEU A 76 -7.57 -1.23 -7.28
CA LEU A 76 -8.65 -0.53 -6.59
C LEU A 76 -8.50 0.97 -6.77
N VAL A 77 -9.43 1.57 -7.51
CA VAL A 77 -9.50 3.02 -7.72
C VAL A 77 -10.49 3.61 -6.72
N ASN A 78 -10.08 4.66 -6.03
CA ASN A 78 -10.89 5.34 -4.99
C ASN A 78 -11.47 4.37 -3.95
N PRO A 79 -10.64 3.50 -3.33
CA PRO A 79 -11.14 2.54 -2.36
C PRO A 79 -11.63 3.22 -1.09
N VAL A 80 -12.74 2.71 -0.54
CA VAL A 80 -13.35 3.21 0.71
C VAL A 80 -13.70 2.02 1.58
N ILE A 81 -13.29 2.06 2.85
CA ILE A 81 -13.71 1.07 3.83
C ILE A 81 -15.14 1.42 4.25
N THR A 82 -16.08 0.52 3.96
CA THR A 82 -17.51 0.71 4.26
C THR A 82 -17.93 0.05 5.57
N TRP A 83 -17.13 -0.89 6.05
CA TRP A 83 -17.38 -1.59 7.31
C TRP A 83 -16.07 -2.19 7.85
N SER A 84 -15.95 -2.20 9.17
CA SER A 84 -14.82 -2.84 9.88
C SER A 84 -15.34 -3.70 11.01
N SER A 85 -14.75 -4.87 11.21
CA SER A 85 -15.12 -5.76 12.30
C SER A 85 -14.73 -5.19 13.68
N GLU A 86 -15.44 -5.59 14.73
CA GLU A 86 -15.02 -5.33 16.11
C GLU A 86 -13.82 -6.21 16.49
N ALA A 87 -13.79 -7.44 15.98
CA ALA A 87 -12.65 -8.33 16.16
C ALA A 87 -11.38 -7.70 15.57
N ARG A 88 -10.28 -7.86 16.30
CA ARG A 88 -8.97 -7.30 15.92
C ARG A 88 -8.00 -8.44 15.59
N SER A 89 -7.04 -8.16 14.75
CA SER A 89 -5.94 -9.08 14.49
C SER A 89 -4.61 -8.32 14.51
N VAL A 90 -3.55 -9.04 14.84
CA VAL A 90 -2.19 -8.51 14.85
C VAL A 90 -1.39 -9.23 13.78
N TYR A 91 -0.76 -8.45 12.89
CA TYR A 91 0.18 -8.96 11.90
C TYR A 91 1.49 -8.20 11.98
N GLU A 92 2.58 -8.92 11.75
CA GLU A 92 3.86 -8.28 11.53
C GLU A 92 3.86 -7.65 10.15
N GLU A 93 3.82 -6.32 10.10
CA GLU A 93 3.78 -5.55 8.86
C GLU A 93 5.16 -5.02 8.48
N GLY A 94 5.37 -4.92 7.18
CA GLY A 94 6.48 -4.22 6.56
C GLY A 94 5.96 -3.38 5.42
N CYS A 95 6.83 -2.60 4.80
CA CYS A 95 6.45 -1.71 3.71
C CYS A 95 7.59 -1.55 2.74
N LEU A 96 7.30 -1.57 1.43
CA LEU A 96 8.32 -1.37 0.40
C LEU A 96 9.00 0.00 0.49
N SER A 97 8.30 0.99 1.10
CA SER A 97 8.87 2.32 1.38
C SER A 97 9.67 2.40 2.68
N ILE A 98 9.70 1.32 3.46
CA ILE A 98 10.44 1.21 4.72
C ILE A 98 11.16 -0.16 4.73
N PRO A 99 12.13 -0.36 3.82
CA PRO A 99 12.74 -1.67 3.63
C PRO A 99 13.41 -2.21 4.90
N GLU A 100 13.31 -3.52 5.09
CA GLU A 100 13.94 -4.29 6.16
C GLU A 100 13.49 -3.93 7.59
N GLN A 101 12.41 -3.18 7.73
CA GLN A 101 11.82 -2.84 9.02
C GLN A 101 10.44 -3.48 9.14
N TYR A 102 10.19 -4.14 10.26
CA TYR A 102 8.94 -4.84 10.52
C TYR A 102 8.47 -4.57 11.94
N ALA A 103 7.17 -4.54 12.14
CA ALA A 103 6.60 -4.41 13.47
C ALA A 103 5.16 -4.92 13.49
N ASP A 104 4.72 -5.36 14.66
CA ASP A 104 3.35 -5.79 14.87
C ASP A 104 2.42 -4.58 14.82
N VAL A 105 1.35 -4.70 14.05
CA VAL A 105 0.28 -3.70 13.94
C VAL A 105 -1.05 -4.38 14.18
N GLU A 106 -1.87 -3.80 15.04
CA GLU A 106 -3.22 -4.25 15.32
C GLU A 106 -4.21 -3.48 14.45
N ARG A 107 -5.08 -4.24 13.75
CA ARG A 107 -6.11 -3.69 12.88
C ARG A 107 -7.42 -4.46 13.03
N PRO A 108 -8.56 -3.92 12.58
CA PRO A 108 -9.74 -4.73 12.38
C PRO A 108 -9.41 -6.01 11.61
N ALA A 109 -9.90 -7.15 12.09
CA ALA A 109 -9.60 -8.46 11.49
C ALA A 109 -10.23 -8.62 10.11
N GLU A 110 -11.37 -7.97 9.89
CA GLU A 110 -12.13 -8.03 8.64
C GLU A 110 -12.60 -6.63 8.26
N VAL A 111 -12.60 -6.33 6.96
CA VAL A 111 -13.10 -5.05 6.44
C VAL A 111 -13.89 -5.30 5.16
N ARG A 112 -14.86 -4.44 4.90
CA ARG A 112 -15.54 -4.37 3.60
C ARG A 112 -15.08 -3.12 2.89
N VAL A 113 -14.69 -3.26 1.63
CA VAL A 113 -14.15 -2.17 0.83
C VAL A 113 -14.95 -2.04 -0.46
N ARG A 114 -15.30 -0.81 -0.80
CA ARG A 114 -15.91 -0.47 -2.08
C ARG A 114 -14.91 0.31 -2.90
N TRP A 115 -14.80 0.00 -4.18
CA TRP A 115 -13.89 0.69 -5.10
C TRP A 115 -14.44 0.70 -6.52
N THR A 116 -13.80 1.46 -7.38
CA THR A 116 -14.08 1.45 -8.82
C THR A 116 -13.02 0.61 -9.51
N ALA A 117 -13.43 -0.36 -10.31
CA ALA A 117 -12.54 -1.14 -11.16
C ALA A 117 -12.12 -0.34 -12.40
N LEU A 118 -11.05 -0.77 -13.07
CA LEU A 118 -10.56 -0.09 -14.28
C LEU A 118 -11.57 -0.05 -15.43
N ASP A 119 -12.54 -0.96 -15.44
CA ASP A 119 -13.65 -0.95 -16.42
C ASP A 119 -14.77 0.03 -16.08
N GLY A 120 -14.64 0.76 -14.97
CA GLY A 120 -15.61 1.74 -14.50
C GLY A 120 -16.71 1.17 -13.60
N THR A 121 -16.74 -0.14 -13.37
CA THR A 121 -17.75 -0.75 -12.50
C THR A 121 -17.43 -0.54 -11.03
N THR A 122 -18.48 -0.37 -10.21
CA THR A 122 -18.33 -0.33 -8.75
C THR A 122 -18.27 -1.76 -8.22
N GLN A 123 -17.26 -2.04 -7.43
CA GLN A 123 -17.04 -3.33 -6.78
C GLN A 123 -17.10 -3.16 -5.26
N GLU A 124 -17.53 -4.21 -4.57
CA GLU A 124 -17.49 -4.27 -3.11
C GLU A 124 -17.14 -5.69 -2.68
N GLU A 125 -16.22 -5.82 -1.75
CA GLU A 125 -15.77 -7.12 -1.26
C GLU A 125 -15.41 -7.05 0.22
N GLU A 126 -15.65 -8.14 0.92
CA GLU A 126 -15.20 -8.33 2.30
C GLU A 126 -13.87 -9.05 2.30
N PHE A 127 -12.88 -8.45 2.97
CA PHE A 127 -11.53 -9.00 3.08
C PHE A 127 -11.27 -9.51 4.50
N LYS A 128 -10.55 -10.61 4.58
CA LYS A 128 -10.17 -11.30 5.82
C LYS A 128 -8.69 -11.65 5.79
N GLY A 129 -8.11 -11.92 6.96
CA GLY A 129 -6.73 -12.37 7.08
C GLY A 129 -5.73 -11.40 6.46
N LEU A 130 -4.77 -11.92 5.73
CA LEU A 130 -3.73 -11.10 5.09
C LEU A 130 -4.31 -10.07 4.11
N TRP A 131 -5.36 -10.41 3.38
CA TRP A 131 -6.03 -9.49 2.46
C TRP A 131 -6.61 -8.28 3.19
N ALA A 132 -7.20 -8.48 4.36
CA ALA A 132 -7.72 -7.37 5.19
C ALA A 132 -6.59 -6.47 5.69
N THR A 133 -5.51 -7.05 6.17
CA THR A 133 -4.33 -6.30 6.61
C THR A 133 -3.74 -5.48 5.46
N CYS A 134 -3.55 -6.11 4.31
CA CYS A 134 -2.96 -5.48 3.13
C CYS A 134 -3.82 -4.31 2.63
N VAL A 135 -5.11 -4.50 2.43
CA VAL A 135 -5.97 -3.44 1.90
C VAL A 135 -6.03 -2.23 2.83
N GLN A 136 -6.05 -2.46 4.15
CA GLN A 136 -6.03 -1.37 5.13
C GLN A 136 -4.69 -0.62 5.12
N HIS A 137 -3.58 -1.36 5.02
CA HIS A 137 -2.23 -0.77 4.91
C HIS A 137 -2.12 0.12 3.68
N GLU A 138 -2.61 -0.35 2.52
CA GLU A 138 -2.53 0.41 1.28
C GLU A 138 -3.47 1.62 1.27
N ILE A 139 -4.68 1.50 1.82
CA ILE A 139 -5.58 2.65 1.97
C ILE A 139 -4.99 3.71 2.90
N ASP A 140 -4.31 3.31 3.97
CA ASP A 140 -3.61 4.24 4.87
C ASP A 140 -2.61 5.12 4.10
N HIS A 141 -1.87 4.54 3.14
CA HIS A 141 -0.96 5.32 2.28
C HIS A 141 -1.67 6.46 1.55
N LEU A 142 -2.91 6.23 1.13
CA LEU A 142 -3.71 7.25 0.44
C LEU A 142 -4.12 8.40 1.36
N ASP A 143 -4.13 8.14 2.67
CA ASP A 143 -4.42 9.12 3.71
C ASP A 143 -3.15 9.71 4.34
N GLY A 144 -1.98 9.40 3.77
CA GLY A 144 -0.69 9.90 4.26
C GLY A 144 -0.20 9.19 5.52
N LYS A 145 -0.67 7.97 5.79
CA LYS A 145 -0.30 7.18 6.95
C LYS A 145 0.62 6.02 6.57
N LEU A 146 1.56 5.71 7.46
CA LEU A 146 2.46 4.56 7.35
C LEU A 146 2.22 3.62 8.53
N PHE A 147 2.60 2.33 8.40
CA PHE A 147 2.41 1.38 9.49
C PHE A 147 3.15 1.79 10.76
N ILE A 148 4.26 2.52 10.64
CA ILE A 148 5.02 3.03 11.79
C ILE A 148 4.26 4.08 12.61
N ASP A 149 3.20 4.66 12.04
CA ASP A 149 2.35 5.63 12.76
C ASP A 149 1.53 4.95 13.87
N TYR A 150 1.39 3.63 13.81
CA TYR A 150 0.74 2.81 14.86
C TYR A 150 1.69 2.40 15.97
N LEU A 151 2.98 2.67 15.84
CA LEU A 151 4.01 2.29 16.80
C LEU A 151 4.23 3.39 17.84
N THR A 152 4.96 3.03 18.92
CA THR A 152 5.38 4.04 19.91
C THR A 152 6.25 5.09 19.23
N GLY A 153 6.28 6.31 19.79
CA GLY A 153 7.12 7.39 19.27
C GLY A 153 8.59 7.01 19.18
N LEU A 154 9.09 6.24 20.17
CA LEU A 154 10.47 5.78 20.20
C LEU A 154 10.78 4.83 19.04
N LYS A 155 9.94 3.81 18.82
CA LYS A 155 10.11 2.85 17.71
C LYS A 155 10.06 3.55 16.37
N ARG A 156 9.09 4.45 16.19
CA ARG A 156 8.96 5.25 14.97
C ARG A 156 10.20 6.08 14.69
N GLN A 157 10.73 6.76 15.69
CA GLN A 157 11.98 7.54 15.55
C GLN A 157 13.17 6.67 15.16
N MET A 158 13.31 5.51 15.78
CA MET A 158 14.40 4.58 15.46
C MET A 158 14.35 4.15 14.01
N ILE A 159 13.16 3.77 13.52
CA ILE A 159 12.97 3.37 12.14
C ILE A 159 13.24 4.55 11.20
N THR A 160 12.74 5.73 11.50
CA THR A 160 12.97 6.94 10.69
C THR A 160 14.45 7.24 10.55
N ARG A 161 15.22 7.17 11.64
CA ARG A 161 16.69 7.38 11.61
C ARG A 161 17.39 6.34 10.73
N ARG A 162 16.96 5.09 10.78
CA ARG A 162 17.51 4.02 9.92
C ARG A 162 17.24 4.33 8.44
N MET A 163 16.03 4.81 8.13
CA MET A 163 15.67 5.17 6.75
C MET A 163 16.44 6.39 6.25
N GLU A 164 16.63 7.41 7.10
CA GLU A 164 17.45 8.56 6.75
C GLU A 164 18.90 8.15 6.46
N LYS A 165 19.46 7.25 7.27
CA LYS A 165 20.79 6.68 7.03
C LYS A 165 20.85 5.92 5.71
N LEU A 166 19.87 5.07 5.44
CA LEU A 166 19.76 4.32 4.19
C LEU A 166 19.72 5.25 2.98
N LYS A 167 18.94 6.31 3.04
CA LYS A 167 18.84 7.30 1.96
C LYS A 167 20.18 7.99 1.70
N ARG A 168 20.92 8.34 2.75
CA ARG A 168 22.26 8.93 2.62
C ARG A 168 23.23 7.94 1.98
N GLU A 169 23.20 6.68 2.38
CA GLU A 169 24.06 5.64 1.80
C GLU A 169 23.76 5.43 0.32
N ARG A 170 22.48 5.37 -0.05
CA ARG A 170 22.06 5.23 -1.46
C ARG A 170 22.46 6.43 -2.30
N ALA A 171 22.43 7.64 -1.76
CA ALA A 171 22.82 8.85 -2.46
C ALA A 171 24.33 8.92 -2.74
N ARG A 172 25.13 8.16 -1.97
CA ARG A 172 26.60 8.10 -2.14
C ARG A 172 27.07 6.96 -3.06
N ALA A 173 26.16 6.06 -3.39
CA ALA A 173 26.46 4.91 -4.24
C ALA A 173 26.56 5.29 -5.72
#